data_61f3e7db0dfe624550642e2976b86f7d
#
_entry.id   61f3e7db0dfe624550642e2976b86f7d
#
_cell.length_a   1.000
_cell.length_b   1.000
_cell.length_c   1.000
_cell.angle_alpha   90.00
_cell.angle_beta   90.00
_cell.angle_gamma   90.00
#
_symmetry.space_group_name_H-M   'P 1'
#
loop_
_entity.id
_entity.type
_entity.pdbx_description
1 polymer ?
#
loop_
_entity_poly.entity_id
_entity_poly.type
_entity_poly.pdbx_seq_one_letter_code
_entity_poly.pdbx_strand_id
1 'polypeptide(L)'
;GRDFDWDDEMGASEPADCVPLAATDPLYILYTSGTTGQPKGVIRDNGGHAVAMHWSMKNIYNVDAGDVYWAASDVGWVVGHSYIVYGPLLKGCTTIMYEGKPVGTPDPGAFWRVISEHGVKVLFTAPTAFRAIKKDDPEGEYLEQYDLSCMDALFLAGERCDPDTLFWAQDKLQKPVIDHWWQTETGWAIAANPRGFEPMTIKPGSPSIAMPGYDVRILSEQGDQMPAGEMGNIVIKLPMPPSCLPGLWGNDQGFIDAYLSRYEGYYLTGDAGYKDDDGYLWIMSRTDDVINVAGHRLSTGQMEEVLAGHADIAECAVIGVADPLKGQMPLGLIVLKSGVDRDESEIVKEVVQRVRDQIGPVAAFKMPKTYA
;
A
#
# COMPACT_ATOMS: atom_id res chain seq x y z
N GLY A 1 -17.94 38.92 -8.88
CA GLY A 1 -16.92 37.97 -9.14
C GLY A 1 -17.48 36.55 -9.15
N ARG A 2 -16.66 35.57 -9.50
CA ARG A 2 -16.99 34.15 -9.45
C ARG A 2 -16.61 33.56 -8.11
N ASP A 3 -15.60 34.11 -7.47
CA ASP A 3 -15.01 33.61 -6.24
C ASP A 3 -15.60 34.36 -5.04
N PHE A 4 -15.83 33.64 -3.96
CA PHE A 4 -16.40 34.14 -2.73
C PHE A 4 -15.43 33.89 -1.59
N ASP A 5 -15.46 34.74 -0.56
CA ASP A 5 -14.72 34.50 0.66
C ASP A 5 -15.46 33.46 1.52
N TRP A 6 -14.70 32.48 2.06
CA TRP A 6 -15.27 31.38 2.83
C TRP A 6 -15.91 31.85 4.13
N ASP A 7 -15.26 32.74 4.85
CA ASP A 7 -15.73 33.18 6.17
C ASP A 7 -16.96 34.08 6.02
N ASP A 8 -17.03 34.89 4.98
CA ASP A 8 -18.19 35.71 4.66
C ASP A 8 -19.40 34.85 4.31
N GLU A 9 -19.24 33.82 3.47
CA GLU A 9 -20.32 32.91 3.08
C GLU A 9 -20.77 32.02 4.25
N MET A 10 -19.83 31.53 5.05
CA MET A 10 -20.17 30.77 6.26
C MET A 10 -20.92 31.60 7.29
N GLY A 11 -20.52 32.86 7.48
CA GLY A 11 -21.18 33.79 8.40
C GLY A 11 -22.60 34.20 7.95
N ALA A 12 -22.84 34.15 6.63
CA ALA A 12 -24.16 34.48 6.03
C ALA A 12 -25.09 33.26 5.89
N SER A 13 -24.57 32.04 6.09
CA SER A 13 -25.36 30.80 5.88
C SER A 13 -26.12 30.39 7.12
N GLU A 14 -27.32 29.84 6.91
CA GLU A 14 -28.11 29.22 7.97
C GLU A 14 -27.78 27.72 8.07
N PRO A 15 -27.85 27.10 9.28
CA PRO A 15 -27.70 25.68 9.44
C PRO A 15 -28.67 24.87 8.57
N ALA A 16 -28.19 23.80 7.95
CA ALA A 16 -29.00 22.87 7.18
C ALA A 16 -29.10 21.52 7.86
N ASP A 17 -30.25 20.85 7.75
CA ASP A 17 -30.40 19.48 8.21
C ASP A 17 -29.64 18.49 7.35
N CYS A 18 -29.27 17.33 7.95
CA CYS A 18 -28.67 16.21 7.21
C CYS A 18 -29.64 15.68 6.16
N VAL A 19 -29.15 15.46 4.94
CA VAL A 19 -29.92 14.79 3.88
C VAL A 19 -29.96 13.29 4.15
N PRO A 20 -31.13 12.66 4.30
CA PRO A 20 -31.24 11.21 4.42
C PRO A 20 -30.80 10.53 3.12
N LEU A 21 -29.94 9.53 3.24
CA LEU A 21 -29.40 8.75 2.12
C LEU A 21 -29.69 7.26 2.32
N ALA A 22 -29.97 6.54 1.23
CA ALA A 22 -30.00 5.08 1.26
C ALA A 22 -28.58 4.51 1.39
N ALA A 23 -28.46 3.29 1.93
CA ALA A 23 -27.17 2.62 2.07
C ALA A 23 -26.44 2.42 0.73
N THR A 24 -27.18 2.31 -0.35
CA THR A 24 -26.70 2.12 -1.73
C THR A 24 -26.44 3.43 -2.47
N ASP A 25 -26.80 4.59 -1.89
CA ASP A 25 -26.52 5.87 -2.54
C ASP A 25 -25.02 6.13 -2.58
N PRO A 26 -24.49 6.79 -3.62
CA PRO A 26 -23.10 7.16 -3.68
C PRO A 26 -22.70 8.11 -2.55
N LEU A 27 -21.59 7.81 -1.88
CA LEU A 27 -20.97 8.68 -0.89
C LEU A 27 -19.98 9.64 -1.55
N TYR A 28 -19.11 9.11 -2.39
CA TYR A 28 -18.15 9.88 -3.17
C TYR A 28 -17.72 9.13 -4.45
N ILE A 29 -17.09 9.86 -5.35
CA ILE A 29 -16.43 9.32 -6.53
C ILE A 29 -14.97 9.73 -6.47
N LEU A 30 -14.06 8.75 -6.52
CA LEU A 30 -12.62 8.97 -6.52
C LEU A 30 -12.01 8.49 -7.84
N TYR A 31 -11.37 9.41 -8.55
CA TYR A 31 -10.75 9.09 -9.82
C TYR A 31 -9.35 8.48 -9.63
N THR A 32 -9.10 7.38 -10.33
CA THR A 32 -7.80 6.73 -10.41
C THR A 32 -7.23 6.83 -11.82
N SER A 33 -5.89 6.80 -11.94
CA SER A 33 -5.24 6.67 -13.24
C SER A 33 -5.50 5.25 -13.78
N GLY A 34 -6.39 5.13 -14.75
CA GLY A 34 -6.63 3.85 -15.41
C GLY A 34 -5.40 3.38 -16.20
N THR A 35 -5.10 2.08 -16.19
CA THR A 35 -4.07 1.46 -17.03
C THR A 35 -4.29 1.68 -18.54
N THR A 36 -5.50 2.03 -18.92
CA THR A 36 -5.91 2.37 -20.30
C THR A 36 -5.70 3.85 -20.66
N GLY A 37 -5.12 4.65 -19.76
CA GLY A 37 -4.89 6.09 -19.96
C GLY A 37 -6.12 6.99 -19.71
N GLN A 38 -7.31 6.42 -19.52
CA GLN A 38 -8.52 7.16 -19.13
C GLN A 38 -8.76 7.02 -17.63
N PRO A 39 -8.95 8.14 -16.90
CA PRO A 39 -9.27 8.07 -15.48
C PRO A 39 -10.58 7.31 -15.22
N LYS A 40 -10.58 6.47 -14.17
CA LYS A 40 -11.74 5.69 -13.74
C LYS A 40 -12.34 6.32 -12.49
N GLY A 41 -13.60 6.71 -12.53
CA GLY A 41 -14.34 7.23 -11.37
C GLY A 41 -14.85 6.08 -10.49
N VAL A 42 -14.11 5.69 -9.49
CA VAL A 42 -14.48 4.66 -8.53
C VAL A 42 -15.60 5.17 -7.63
N ILE A 43 -16.78 4.54 -7.69
CA ILE A 43 -17.91 4.87 -6.83
C ILE A 43 -17.70 4.21 -5.46
N ARG A 44 -18.06 4.94 -4.39
CA ARG A 44 -18.15 4.41 -3.04
C ARG A 44 -19.60 4.56 -2.56
N ASP A 45 -20.19 3.48 -2.07
CA ASP A 45 -21.53 3.48 -1.48
C ASP A 45 -21.49 3.97 -0.02
N ASN A 46 -22.63 4.47 0.45
CA ASN A 46 -22.75 5.10 1.76
C ASN A 46 -22.72 4.07 2.89
N GLY A 47 -23.69 3.15 2.89
CA GLY A 47 -23.86 2.21 3.99
C GLY A 47 -22.82 1.11 4.02
N GLY A 48 -22.41 0.59 2.85
CA GLY A 48 -21.33 -0.41 2.77
C GLY A 48 -20.01 0.16 3.30
N HIS A 49 -19.69 1.40 2.94
CA HIS A 49 -18.50 2.06 3.44
C HIS A 49 -18.54 2.30 4.96
N ALA A 50 -19.67 2.74 5.49
CA ALA A 50 -19.83 2.93 6.94
C ALA A 50 -19.61 1.64 7.72
N VAL A 51 -20.18 0.51 7.24
CA VAL A 51 -19.98 -0.82 7.86
C VAL A 51 -18.50 -1.24 7.82
N ALA A 52 -17.87 -1.13 6.66
CA ALA A 52 -16.46 -1.53 6.50
C ALA A 52 -15.53 -0.67 7.35
N MET A 53 -15.74 0.64 7.40
CA MET A 53 -14.94 1.55 8.20
C MET A 53 -15.09 1.27 9.69
N HIS A 54 -16.32 1.19 10.20
CA HIS A 54 -16.56 0.89 11.60
C HIS A 54 -15.97 -0.47 12.01
N TRP A 55 -16.12 -1.49 11.15
CA TRP A 55 -15.58 -2.83 11.39
C TRP A 55 -14.04 -2.86 11.38
N SER A 56 -13.41 -2.23 10.38
CA SER A 56 -11.96 -2.26 10.21
C SER A 56 -11.23 -1.50 11.32
N MET A 57 -11.76 -0.37 11.78
CA MET A 57 -11.17 0.40 12.89
C MET A 57 -11.06 -0.46 14.15
N LYS A 58 -12.09 -1.26 14.49
CA LYS A 58 -12.04 -2.16 15.64
C LYS A 58 -11.17 -3.38 15.40
N ASN A 59 -11.41 -4.08 14.29
CA ASN A 59 -10.91 -5.43 14.13
C ASN A 59 -9.53 -5.49 13.47
N ILE A 60 -9.20 -4.54 12.60
CA ILE A 60 -7.86 -4.45 11.99
C ILE A 60 -6.94 -3.62 12.87
N TYR A 61 -7.32 -2.40 13.19
CA TYR A 61 -6.45 -1.43 13.89
C TYR A 61 -6.55 -1.48 15.42
N ASN A 62 -7.53 -2.19 15.98
CA ASN A 62 -7.76 -2.32 17.43
C ASN A 62 -7.95 -0.97 18.13
N VAL A 63 -8.71 -0.06 17.52
CA VAL A 63 -9.03 1.23 18.12
C VAL A 63 -10.51 1.30 18.49
N ASP A 64 -10.80 2.06 19.56
CA ASP A 64 -12.13 2.33 20.07
C ASP A 64 -12.38 3.83 20.18
N ALA A 65 -13.62 4.21 20.48
CA ALA A 65 -14.01 5.59 20.68
C ALA A 65 -13.12 6.26 21.77
N GLY A 66 -12.61 7.43 21.46
CA GLY A 66 -11.69 8.19 22.32
C GLY A 66 -10.20 7.93 22.04
N ASP A 67 -9.83 6.84 21.36
CA ASP A 67 -8.45 6.62 20.93
C ASP A 67 -8.04 7.65 19.87
N VAL A 68 -6.75 7.95 19.80
CA VAL A 68 -6.17 8.80 18.75
C VAL A 68 -5.59 7.92 17.65
N TYR A 69 -6.10 8.11 16.46
CA TYR A 69 -5.68 7.41 15.26
C TYR A 69 -5.11 8.39 14.24
N TRP A 70 -3.97 8.08 13.67
CA TRP A 70 -3.33 8.95 12.70
C TRP A 70 -2.98 8.19 11.41
N ALA A 71 -3.67 8.52 10.31
CA ALA A 71 -3.22 8.18 8.98
C ALA A 71 -2.38 9.34 8.43
N ALA A 72 -1.06 9.19 8.46
CA ALA A 72 -0.11 10.18 7.93
C ALA A 72 -0.01 10.02 6.41
N SER A 73 -1.02 10.50 5.71
CA SER A 73 -1.18 10.42 4.26
C SER A 73 -1.93 11.65 3.74
N ASP A 74 -2.03 11.76 2.43
CA ASP A 74 -2.75 12.83 1.77
C ASP A 74 -4.26 12.53 1.72
N VAL A 75 -5.08 13.53 2.06
CA VAL A 75 -6.55 13.41 2.05
C VAL A 75 -7.13 13.19 0.64
N GLY A 76 -6.41 13.52 -0.42
CA GLY A 76 -6.81 13.29 -1.80
C GLY A 76 -6.77 11.83 -2.25
N TRP A 77 -6.05 10.96 -1.53
CA TRP A 77 -6.02 9.52 -1.80
C TRP A 77 -7.16 8.78 -1.07
N VAL A 78 -7.43 7.54 -1.51
CA VAL A 78 -8.44 6.69 -0.84
C VAL A 78 -8.15 6.49 0.65
N VAL A 79 -6.87 6.42 1.05
CA VAL A 79 -6.50 6.32 2.47
C VAL A 79 -6.96 7.54 3.25
N GLY A 80 -6.90 8.73 2.67
CA GLY A 80 -7.41 9.95 3.28
C GLY A 80 -8.92 9.89 3.51
N HIS A 81 -9.68 9.50 2.49
CA HIS A 81 -11.12 9.33 2.61
C HIS A 81 -11.45 8.28 3.67
N SER A 82 -10.91 7.07 3.55
CA SER A 82 -11.23 5.97 4.45
C SER A 82 -10.71 6.19 5.88
N TYR A 83 -9.45 6.64 6.05
CA TYR A 83 -8.75 6.54 7.34
C TYR A 83 -8.22 7.86 7.89
N ILE A 84 -8.40 9.01 7.20
CA ILE A 84 -8.30 10.33 7.84
C ILE A 84 -9.71 10.80 8.23
N VAL A 85 -10.71 10.59 7.34
CA VAL A 85 -12.05 11.15 7.52
C VAL A 85 -13.02 10.11 8.08
N TYR A 86 -13.45 9.14 7.24
CA TYR A 86 -14.64 8.32 7.58
C TYR A 86 -14.39 7.31 8.70
N GLY A 87 -13.34 6.51 8.63
CA GLY A 87 -13.08 5.44 9.59
C GLY A 87 -12.97 5.94 11.04
N PRO A 88 -12.01 6.85 11.33
CA PRO A 88 -11.84 7.36 12.69
C PRO A 88 -13.08 8.05 13.23
N LEU A 89 -13.72 8.92 12.45
CA LEU A 89 -14.88 9.69 12.91
C LEU A 89 -16.11 8.80 13.13
N LEU A 90 -16.37 7.82 12.25
CA LEU A 90 -17.44 6.84 12.46
C LEU A 90 -17.20 5.96 13.69
N LYS A 91 -15.94 5.68 14.02
CA LYS A 91 -15.57 4.90 15.21
C LYS A 91 -15.63 5.74 16.50
N GLY A 92 -15.65 7.07 16.40
CA GLY A 92 -15.55 7.99 17.54
C GLY A 92 -14.13 8.21 18.03
N CYS A 93 -13.16 7.97 17.16
CA CYS A 93 -11.77 8.26 17.43
C CYS A 93 -11.44 9.74 17.16
N THR A 94 -10.37 10.23 17.78
CA THR A 94 -9.72 11.46 17.32
C THR A 94 -8.86 11.14 16.11
N THR A 95 -9.01 11.91 15.05
CA THR A 95 -8.16 11.84 13.84
C THR A 95 -7.22 13.03 13.76
N ILE A 96 -6.05 12.82 13.17
CA ILE A 96 -5.06 13.87 12.95
C ILE A 96 -4.98 14.17 11.46
N MET A 97 -5.17 15.42 11.09
CA MET A 97 -4.86 15.94 9.76
C MET A 97 -3.54 16.70 9.85
N TYR A 98 -2.52 16.18 9.17
CA TYR A 98 -1.14 16.66 9.29
C TYR A 98 -0.69 17.37 8.02
N GLU A 99 -0.31 18.62 8.16
CA GLU A 99 0.26 19.44 7.09
C GLU A 99 1.79 19.46 7.22
N GLY A 100 2.44 18.37 6.83
CA GLY A 100 3.89 18.22 6.92
C GLY A 100 4.39 17.01 6.15
N LYS A 101 5.69 16.76 6.27
CA LYS A 101 6.40 15.64 5.67
C LYS A 101 7.01 14.75 6.75
N PRO A 102 7.33 13.49 6.44
CA PRO A 102 8.00 12.61 7.41
C PRO A 102 9.41 13.09 7.79
N VAL A 103 10.05 13.87 6.90
CA VAL A 103 11.37 14.49 7.10
C VAL A 103 11.34 15.95 6.66
N GLY A 104 12.22 16.78 7.26
CA GLY A 104 12.35 18.19 6.88
C GLY A 104 11.21 19.12 7.32
N THR A 105 10.38 18.72 8.32
CA THR A 105 9.31 19.54 8.89
C THR A 105 9.28 19.50 10.44
N PRO A 106 10.30 19.99 11.17
CA PRO A 106 11.54 20.55 10.66
C PRO A 106 12.65 19.50 10.42
N ASP A 107 12.51 18.28 10.92
CA ASP A 107 13.53 17.25 11.01
C ASP A 107 12.90 15.84 10.92
N PRO A 108 13.70 14.74 10.96
CA PRO A 108 13.18 13.37 10.93
C PRO A 108 12.36 12.95 12.15
N GLY A 109 12.37 13.75 13.22
CA GLY A 109 11.57 13.52 14.44
C GLY A 109 10.12 14.00 14.35
N ALA A 110 9.71 14.55 13.20
CA ALA A 110 8.37 15.14 13.04
C ALA A 110 7.23 14.17 13.39
N PHE A 111 7.31 12.92 12.94
CA PHE A 111 6.29 11.91 13.24
C PHE A 111 6.29 11.51 14.72
N TRP A 112 7.46 11.37 15.32
CA TRP A 112 7.60 11.01 16.73
C TRP A 112 7.05 12.08 17.66
N ARG A 113 7.28 13.35 17.30
CA ARG A 113 6.70 14.49 18.02
C ARG A 113 5.17 14.45 18.00
N VAL A 114 4.56 14.28 16.81
CA VAL A 114 3.09 14.22 16.68
C VAL A 114 2.51 13.05 17.48
N ILE A 115 3.14 11.88 17.43
CA ILE A 115 2.71 10.70 18.19
C ILE A 115 2.74 11.00 19.70
N SER A 116 3.85 11.55 20.19
CA SER A 116 4.05 11.85 21.60
C SER A 116 3.11 12.94 22.10
N GLU A 117 3.00 14.06 21.38
CA GLU A 117 2.19 15.22 21.77
C GLU A 117 0.69 14.93 21.78
N HIS A 118 0.22 14.07 20.86
CA HIS A 118 -1.20 13.79 20.70
C HIS A 118 -1.64 12.41 21.23
N GLY A 119 -0.72 11.61 21.75
CA GLY A 119 -1.02 10.29 22.29
C GLY A 119 -1.54 9.31 21.23
N VAL A 120 -0.91 9.31 20.05
CA VAL A 120 -1.33 8.47 18.92
C VAL A 120 -1.19 7.00 19.25
N LYS A 121 -2.30 6.28 19.27
CA LYS A 121 -2.33 4.85 19.53
C LYS A 121 -1.93 4.02 18.30
N VAL A 122 -2.38 4.42 17.12
CA VAL A 122 -2.06 3.75 15.85
C VAL A 122 -1.61 4.77 14.83
N LEU A 123 -0.42 4.55 14.26
CA LEU A 123 0.07 5.24 13.07
C LEU A 123 -0.17 4.38 11.84
N PHE A 124 -0.74 4.97 10.80
CA PHE A 124 -0.82 4.38 9.47
C PHE A 124 -0.13 5.30 8.45
N THR A 125 0.81 4.78 7.67
CA THR A 125 1.51 5.56 6.64
C THR A 125 2.00 4.65 5.49
N ALA A 126 2.78 5.20 4.56
CA ALA A 126 3.40 4.45 3.47
C ALA A 126 4.83 4.01 3.84
N PRO A 127 5.35 2.88 3.32
CA PRO A 127 6.74 2.47 3.50
C PRO A 127 7.76 3.53 3.07
N THR A 128 7.46 4.31 2.03
CA THR A 128 8.30 5.45 1.60
C THR A 128 8.55 6.47 2.69
N ALA A 129 7.59 6.74 3.58
CA ALA A 129 7.79 7.65 4.71
C ALA A 129 8.86 7.11 5.67
N PHE A 130 8.80 5.81 5.97
CA PHE A 130 9.77 5.15 6.84
C PHE A 130 11.16 5.01 6.20
N ARG A 131 11.24 4.75 4.89
CA ARG A 131 12.52 4.81 4.15
C ARG A 131 13.16 6.19 4.22
N ALA A 132 12.36 7.25 4.07
CA ALA A 132 12.85 8.62 4.20
C ALA A 132 13.38 8.91 5.61
N ILE A 133 12.64 8.55 6.66
CA ILE A 133 13.07 8.72 8.05
C ILE A 133 14.35 7.93 8.31
N LYS A 134 14.38 6.63 7.94
CA LYS A 134 15.55 5.77 8.09
C LYS A 134 16.80 6.32 7.39
N LYS A 135 16.63 6.91 6.21
CA LYS A 135 17.73 7.54 5.48
C LYS A 135 18.33 8.72 6.22
N ASP A 136 17.48 9.57 6.81
CA ASP A 136 17.90 10.81 7.48
C ASP A 136 18.26 10.59 8.96
N ASP A 137 17.71 9.55 9.60
CA ASP A 137 17.95 9.17 11.00
C ASP A 137 18.09 7.63 11.15
N PRO A 138 19.15 7.02 10.58
CA PRO A 138 19.31 5.56 10.57
C PRO A 138 19.44 4.95 11.97
N GLU A 139 20.03 5.69 12.91
CA GLU A 139 20.21 5.24 14.30
C GLU A 139 19.01 5.51 15.19
N GLY A 140 18.04 6.34 14.75
CA GLY A 140 16.83 6.66 15.52
C GLY A 140 17.07 7.67 16.64
N GLU A 141 18.07 8.54 16.50
CA GLU A 141 18.42 9.53 17.52
C GLU A 141 17.29 10.52 17.80
N TYR A 142 16.51 10.86 16.77
CA TYR A 142 15.32 11.71 16.94
C TYR A 142 14.18 10.95 17.61
N LEU A 143 14.03 9.66 17.36
CA LEU A 143 12.98 8.84 17.99
C LEU A 143 13.17 8.76 19.50
N GLU A 144 14.41 8.63 19.98
CA GLU A 144 14.74 8.56 21.41
C GLU A 144 14.35 9.80 22.21
N GLN A 145 14.09 10.94 21.55
CA GLN A 145 13.72 12.19 22.18
C GLN A 145 12.24 12.25 22.59
N TYR A 146 11.42 11.28 22.15
CA TYR A 146 9.98 11.31 22.33
C TYR A 146 9.46 10.05 23.03
N ASP A 147 8.45 10.24 23.88
CA ASP A 147 7.74 9.12 24.50
C ASP A 147 6.68 8.54 23.54
N LEU A 148 6.93 7.34 23.04
CA LEU A 148 6.04 6.61 22.14
C LEU A 148 5.29 5.47 22.87
N SER A 149 5.22 5.49 24.19
CA SER A 149 4.55 4.44 25.00
C SER A 149 3.06 4.30 24.69
N CYS A 150 2.42 5.39 24.23
CA CYS A 150 1.01 5.40 23.80
C CYS A 150 0.74 4.60 22.54
N MET A 151 1.77 4.35 21.72
CA MET A 151 1.62 3.69 20.43
C MET A 151 1.51 2.17 20.57
N ASP A 152 0.48 1.57 19.96
CA ASP A 152 0.27 0.12 19.92
C ASP A 152 0.85 -0.54 18.66
N ALA A 153 0.72 0.11 17.50
CA ALA A 153 1.16 -0.46 16.23
C ALA A 153 1.38 0.60 15.15
N LEU A 154 2.25 0.23 14.20
CA LEU A 154 2.41 0.88 12.90
C LEU A 154 1.77 0.03 11.82
N PHE A 155 0.94 0.64 10.97
CA PHE A 155 0.41 0.03 9.75
C PHE A 155 1.00 0.70 8.52
N LEU A 156 1.38 -0.11 7.53
CA LEU A 156 1.96 0.33 6.27
C LEU A 156 1.12 -0.16 5.10
N ALA A 157 0.91 0.68 4.09
CA ALA A 157 0.25 0.31 2.84
C ALA A 157 0.64 1.25 1.69
N GLY A 158 0.15 0.91 0.48
CA GLY A 158 0.36 1.67 -0.74
C GLY A 158 1.41 1.05 -1.66
N GLU A 159 2.39 0.40 -1.08
CA GLU A 159 3.39 -0.44 -1.73
C GLU A 159 3.82 -1.54 -0.76
N ARG A 160 4.46 -2.59 -1.25
CA ARG A 160 5.03 -3.63 -0.39
C ARG A 160 6.15 -3.03 0.47
N CYS A 161 6.08 -3.26 1.77
CA CYS A 161 7.18 -2.90 2.66
C CYS A 161 8.34 -3.89 2.49
N ASP A 162 9.51 -3.38 2.11
CA ASP A 162 10.71 -4.20 2.05
C ASP A 162 11.13 -4.66 3.45
N PRO A 163 11.66 -5.89 3.60
CA PRO A 163 12.01 -6.45 4.91
C PRO A 163 13.00 -5.61 5.70
N ASP A 164 13.95 -4.96 5.02
CA ASP A 164 14.99 -4.14 5.68
C ASP A 164 14.40 -2.89 6.34
N THR A 165 13.46 -2.22 5.69
CA THR A 165 12.71 -1.10 6.29
C THR A 165 11.80 -1.57 7.41
N LEU A 166 11.12 -2.71 7.24
CA LEU A 166 10.24 -3.27 8.25
C LEU A 166 11.00 -3.66 9.52
N PHE A 167 12.12 -4.37 9.38
CA PHE A 167 12.96 -4.76 10.52
C PHE A 167 13.54 -3.55 11.24
N TRP A 168 14.01 -2.55 10.50
CA TRP A 168 14.48 -1.29 11.09
C TRP A 168 13.38 -0.61 11.91
N ALA A 169 12.18 -0.49 11.34
CA ALA A 169 11.06 0.12 12.03
C ALA A 169 10.64 -0.66 13.29
N GLN A 170 10.62 -2.01 13.23
CA GLN A 170 10.34 -2.86 14.39
C GLN A 170 11.40 -2.70 15.49
N ASP A 171 12.69 -2.67 15.09
CA ASP A 171 13.81 -2.50 16.02
C ASP A 171 13.75 -1.14 16.73
N LYS A 172 13.53 -0.06 15.99
CA LYS A 172 13.49 1.28 16.56
C LYS A 172 12.23 1.56 17.37
N LEU A 173 11.07 1.16 16.88
CA LEU A 173 9.79 1.40 17.56
C LEU A 173 9.52 0.43 18.74
N GLN A 174 10.08 -0.78 18.70
CA GLN A 174 9.74 -1.88 19.61
C GLN A 174 8.22 -2.15 19.65
N LYS A 175 7.56 -1.98 18.51
CA LYS A 175 6.12 -2.15 18.29
C LYS A 175 5.88 -3.02 17.06
N PRO A 176 4.70 -3.65 16.94
CA PRO A 176 4.31 -4.35 15.71
C PRO A 176 4.29 -3.40 14.51
N VAL A 177 4.96 -3.80 13.44
CA VAL A 177 4.93 -3.12 12.13
C VAL A 177 4.23 -4.05 11.17
N ILE A 178 3.09 -3.63 10.63
CA ILE A 178 2.15 -4.45 9.90
C ILE A 178 1.98 -3.88 8.49
N ASP A 179 2.43 -4.64 7.50
CA ASP A 179 2.05 -4.38 6.12
C ASP A 179 0.61 -4.87 5.89
N HIS A 180 -0.20 -4.11 5.15
CA HIS A 180 -1.54 -4.54 4.77
C HIS A 180 -1.86 -4.09 3.34
N TRP A 181 -2.66 -4.88 2.64
CA TRP A 181 -2.91 -4.71 1.22
C TRP A 181 -4.37 -4.39 0.93
N TRP A 182 -4.58 -3.37 0.13
CA TRP A 182 -5.88 -2.92 -0.37
C TRP A 182 -5.73 -2.02 -1.60
N GLN A 183 -6.85 -1.62 -2.16
CA GLN A 183 -6.91 -0.83 -3.38
C GLN A 183 -7.91 0.31 -3.24
N THR A 184 -7.83 1.32 -4.10
CA THR A 184 -8.84 2.37 -4.18
C THR A 184 -10.22 1.77 -4.40
N GLU A 185 -10.31 0.75 -5.21
CA GLU A 185 -11.53 0.00 -5.55
C GLU A 185 -12.18 -0.66 -4.34
N THR A 186 -11.42 -1.18 -3.42
CA THR A 186 -11.98 -1.86 -2.23
C THR A 186 -12.25 -0.91 -1.07
N GLY A 187 -11.47 0.17 -0.94
CA GLY A 187 -11.64 1.20 0.07
C GLY A 187 -11.22 0.82 1.48
N TRP A 188 -10.87 -0.45 1.72
CA TRP A 188 -10.35 -0.98 2.98
C TRP A 188 -9.56 -2.27 2.73
N ALA A 189 -8.85 -2.77 3.77
CA ALA A 189 -7.90 -3.85 3.62
C ALA A 189 -8.53 -5.15 3.12
N ILE A 190 -8.00 -5.67 2.01
CA ILE A 190 -8.28 -7.02 1.51
C ILE A 190 -7.55 -8.04 2.37
N ALA A 191 -6.29 -7.73 2.75
CA ALA A 191 -5.49 -8.56 3.64
C ALA A 191 -4.76 -7.70 4.67
N ALA A 192 -4.74 -8.17 5.90
CA ALA A 192 -4.07 -7.53 7.03
C ALA A 192 -3.77 -8.53 8.15
N ASN A 193 -2.96 -8.11 9.13
CA ASN A 193 -2.87 -8.76 10.43
C ASN A 193 -3.88 -8.09 11.38
N PRO A 194 -5.01 -8.73 11.72
CA PRO A 194 -6.12 -8.06 12.42
C PRO A 194 -5.84 -7.97 13.94
N ARG A 195 -5.30 -6.86 14.37
CA ARG A 195 -4.92 -6.60 15.78
C ARG A 195 -6.06 -6.64 16.78
N GLY A 196 -7.30 -6.44 16.32
CA GLY A 196 -8.50 -6.53 17.16
C GLY A 196 -8.97 -7.96 17.45
N PHE A 197 -8.36 -8.95 16.82
CA PHE A 197 -8.52 -10.37 17.10
C PHE A 197 -7.30 -10.93 17.83
N GLU A 198 -7.09 -12.24 17.75
CA GLU A 198 -5.88 -12.86 18.25
C GLU A 198 -4.67 -12.42 17.42
N PRO A 199 -3.58 -11.98 18.08
CA PRO A 199 -2.37 -11.55 17.37
C PRO A 199 -1.79 -12.68 16.52
N MET A 200 -1.51 -12.38 15.26
CA MET A 200 -0.89 -13.31 14.32
C MET A 200 0.60 -13.02 14.16
N THR A 201 1.36 -14.03 13.76
CA THR A 201 2.77 -13.85 13.38
C THR A 201 2.87 -12.85 12.22
N ILE A 202 3.75 -11.87 12.36
CA ILE A 202 4.07 -10.93 11.28
C ILE A 202 5.18 -11.58 10.43
N LYS A 203 4.88 -11.82 9.14
CA LYS A 203 5.86 -12.26 8.14
C LYS A 203 6.28 -11.05 7.33
N PRO A 204 7.54 -10.59 7.39
CA PRO A 204 7.99 -9.39 6.68
C PRO A 204 7.74 -9.47 5.18
N GLY A 205 7.11 -8.44 4.60
CA GLY A 205 6.73 -8.40 3.19
C GLY A 205 5.42 -9.10 2.84
N SER A 206 4.70 -9.65 3.85
CA SER A 206 3.36 -10.21 3.67
C SER A 206 2.31 -9.35 4.37
N PRO A 207 1.18 -9.01 3.71
CA PRO A 207 0.04 -8.37 4.35
C PRO A 207 -0.79 -9.35 5.21
N SER A 208 -0.26 -10.49 5.55
CA SER A 208 -0.87 -11.58 6.32
C SER A 208 -2.01 -12.29 5.58
N ILE A 209 -3.22 -12.28 6.10
CA ILE A 209 -4.34 -13.08 5.58
C ILE A 209 -5.49 -12.20 5.04
N ALA A 210 -6.31 -12.80 4.20
CA ALA A 210 -7.54 -12.16 3.73
C ALA A 210 -8.48 -11.82 4.90
N MET A 211 -9.03 -10.61 4.88
CA MET A 211 -10.01 -10.18 5.86
C MET A 211 -11.37 -10.84 5.63
N PRO A 212 -12.19 -10.98 6.68
CA PRO A 212 -13.53 -11.55 6.56
C PRO A 212 -14.36 -10.90 5.45
N GLY A 213 -14.97 -11.74 4.61
CA GLY A 213 -15.72 -11.31 3.44
C GLY A 213 -14.95 -11.37 2.13
N TYR A 214 -13.61 -11.44 2.17
CA TYR A 214 -12.79 -11.62 0.97
C TYR A 214 -12.36 -13.08 0.78
N ASP A 215 -12.81 -13.73 -0.28
CA ASP A 215 -12.31 -15.03 -0.73
C ASP A 215 -11.22 -14.82 -1.79
N VAL A 216 -9.99 -14.53 -1.33
CA VAL A 216 -8.84 -14.28 -2.20
C VAL A 216 -8.31 -15.61 -2.76
N ARG A 217 -8.13 -15.66 -4.08
CA ARG A 217 -7.58 -16.81 -4.81
C ARG A 217 -6.40 -16.38 -5.66
N ILE A 218 -5.54 -17.35 -5.97
CA ILE A 218 -4.43 -17.18 -6.90
C ILE A 218 -4.71 -18.06 -8.11
N LEU A 219 -4.83 -17.45 -9.28
CA LEU A 219 -5.19 -18.17 -10.52
C LEU A 219 -4.10 -18.07 -11.57
N SER A 220 -3.95 -19.14 -12.36
CA SER A 220 -3.15 -19.12 -13.57
C SER A 220 -3.78 -18.23 -14.65
N GLU A 221 -3.10 -18.02 -15.77
CA GLU A 221 -3.65 -17.34 -16.95
C GLU A 221 -4.88 -18.05 -17.53
N GLN A 222 -4.97 -19.35 -17.32
CA GLN A 222 -6.08 -20.20 -17.76
C GLN A 222 -7.26 -20.23 -16.79
N GLY A 223 -7.08 -19.67 -15.58
CA GLY A 223 -8.09 -19.63 -14.52
C GLY A 223 -8.03 -20.81 -13.54
N ASP A 224 -6.98 -21.63 -13.60
CA ASP A 224 -6.77 -22.74 -12.66
C ASP A 224 -6.20 -22.21 -11.34
N GLN A 225 -6.63 -22.81 -10.22
CA GLN A 225 -6.10 -22.48 -8.89
C GLN A 225 -4.63 -22.87 -8.79
N MET A 226 -3.78 -21.92 -8.39
CA MET A 226 -2.36 -22.16 -8.20
C MET A 226 -2.10 -22.88 -6.86
N PRO A 227 -1.09 -23.78 -6.81
CA PRO A 227 -0.58 -24.35 -5.58
C PRO A 227 0.02 -23.29 -4.65
N ALA A 228 0.19 -23.66 -3.36
CA ALA A 228 0.91 -22.79 -2.42
C ALA A 228 2.35 -22.54 -2.89
N GLY A 229 2.83 -21.31 -2.71
CA GLY A 229 4.16 -20.85 -3.12
C GLY A 229 4.30 -20.52 -4.61
N GLU A 230 3.31 -20.83 -5.44
CA GLU A 230 3.36 -20.54 -6.88
C GLU A 230 2.65 -19.23 -7.23
N MET A 231 3.31 -18.41 -8.04
CA MET A 231 2.80 -17.11 -8.48
C MET A 231 1.68 -17.23 -9.50
N GLY A 232 0.64 -16.40 -9.30
CA GLY A 232 -0.44 -16.24 -10.26
C GLY A 232 -1.11 -14.87 -10.15
N ASN A 233 -2.22 -14.70 -10.85
CA ASN A 233 -3.05 -13.50 -10.74
C ASN A 233 -3.87 -13.57 -9.45
N ILE A 234 -3.83 -12.50 -8.66
CA ILE A 234 -4.62 -12.40 -7.45
C ILE A 234 -6.04 -11.97 -7.83
N VAL A 235 -7.01 -12.75 -7.45
CA VAL A 235 -8.43 -12.48 -7.70
C VAL A 235 -9.25 -12.63 -6.43
N ILE A 236 -10.42 -12.01 -6.40
CA ILE A 236 -11.36 -12.14 -5.28
C ILE A 236 -12.63 -12.79 -5.81
N LYS A 237 -13.03 -13.93 -5.23
CA LYS A 237 -14.27 -14.60 -5.60
C LYS A 237 -15.47 -13.73 -5.22
N LEU A 238 -16.40 -13.59 -6.13
CA LEU A 238 -17.63 -12.84 -5.90
C LEU A 238 -18.65 -13.62 -5.03
N PRO A 239 -19.47 -12.92 -4.22
CA PRO A 239 -19.55 -11.48 -4.06
C PRO A 239 -18.44 -10.92 -3.18
N MET A 240 -18.04 -9.68 -3.43
CA MET A 240 -17.13 -8.94 -2.53
C MET A 240 -17.89 -8.40 -1.30
N PRO A 241 -17.18 -8.12 -0.19
CA PRO A 241 -17.81 -7.54 1.00
C PRO A 241 -18.29 -6.10 0.76
N PRO A 242 -19.08 -5.53 1.71
CA PRO A 242 -19.50 -4.13 1.67
C PRO A 242 -18.34 -3.14 1.46
N SER A 243 -18.64 -1.98 0.90
CA SER A 243 -17.68 -0.91 0.53
C SER A 243 -16.85 -1.18 -0.74
N CYS A 244 -16.82 -2.41 -1.23
CA CYS A 244 -16.08 -2.71 -2.45
C CYS A 244 -16.84 -2.22 -3.68
N LEU A 245 -16.08 -1.82 -4.68
CA LEU A 245 -16.46 -1.22 -5.95
C LEU A 245 -17.85 -1.61 -6.46
N PRO A 246 -18.91 -0.80 -6.26
CA PRO A 246 -20.23 -1.08 -6.83
C PRO A 246 -20.29 -0.78 -8.32
N GLY A 247 -19.32 -0.03 -8.87
CA GLY A 247 -19.24 0.32 -10.28
C GLY A 247 -18.30 1.49 -10.54
N LEU A 248 -18.19 1.87 -11.80
CA LEU A 248 -17.50 3.08 -12.25
C LEU A 248 -18.51 4.14 -12.67
N TRP A 249 -18.28 5.37 -12.29
CA TRP A 249 -19.16 6.50 -12.63
C TRP A 249 -19.27 6.70 -14.13
N GLY A 250 -20.49 6.53 -14.64
CA GLY A 250 -20.80 6.70 -16.05
C GLY A 250 -20.12 5.72 -17.02
N ASN A 251 -19.61 4.57 -16.50
CA ASN A 251 -18.87 3.61 -17.33
C ASN A 251 -19.05 2.16 -16.88
N ASP A 252 -20.26 1.63 -17.00
CA ASP A 252 -20.59 0.26 -16.60
C ASP A 252 -19.84 -0.79 -17.44
N GLN A 253 -19.68 -0.57 -18.76
CA GLN A 253 -18.92 -1.48 -19.59
C GLN A 253 -17.45 -1.50 -19.21
N GLY A 254 -16.86 -0.34 -18.95
CA GLY A 254 -15.47 -0.25 -18.49
C GLY A 254 -15.25 -0.91 -17.12
N PHE A 255 -16.27 -0.95 -16.25
CA PHE A 255 -16.24 -1.71 -15.02
C PHE A 255 -16.16 -3.22 -15.28
N ILE A 256 -17.06 -3.74 -16.13
CA ILE A 256 -17.07 -5.16 -16.51
C ILE A 256 -15.75 -5.55 -17.17
N ASP A 257 -15.29 -4.77 -18.15
CA ASP A 257 -14.09 -5.07 -18.92
C ASP A 257 -12.82 -5.09 -18.07
N ALA A 258 -12.70 -4.15 -17.14
CA ALA A 258 -11.51 -4.00 -16.31
C ALA A 258 -11.42 -5.03 -15.18
N TYR A 259 -12.54 -5.42 -14.58
CA TYR A 259 -12.51 -6.14 -13.31
C TYR A 259 -13.23 -7.50 -13.33
N LEU A 260 -14.16 -7.76 -14.24
CA LEU A 260 -15.04 -8.94 -14.19
C LEU A 260 -14.92 -9.87 -15.40
N SER A 261 -14.40 -9.40 -16.53
CA SER A 261 -14.41 -10.14 -17.80
C SER A 261 -13.34 -11.24 -17.89
N ARG A 262 -12.22 -11.08 -17.17
CA ARG A 262 -11.06 -11.98 -17.32
C ARG A 262 -11.29 -13.37 -16.73
N TYR A 263 -11.91 -13.44 -15.56
CA TYR A 263 -12.20 -14.68 -14.84
C TYR A 263 -13.64 -14.67 -14.38
N GLU A 264 -14.46 -15.56 -14.92
CA GLU A 264 -15.88 -15.64 -14.58
C GLU A 264 -16.09 -15.94 -13.08
N GLY A 265 -16.89 -15.11 -12.41
CA GLY A 265 -17.18 -15.23 -10.99
C GLY A 265 -16.11 -14.65 -10.06
N TYR A 266 -15.13 -13.92 -10.62
CA TYR A 266 -14.07 -13.27 -9.83
C TYR A 266 -13.91 -11.79 -10.19
N TYR A 267 -13.47 -11.02 -9.20
CA TYR A 267 -12.95 -9.68 -9.36
C TYR A 267 -11.44 -9.76 -9.58
N LEU A 268 -10.94 -9.15 -10.65
CA LEU A 268 -9.52 -9.06 -10.96
C LEU A 268 -8.90 -7.87 -10.23
N THR A 269 -7.94 -8.13 -9.34
CA THR A 269 -7.26 -7.07 -8.59
C THR A 269 -6.22 -6.31 -9.42
N GLY A 270 -5.70 -6.94 -10.47
CA GLY A 270 -4.56 -6.42 -11.23
C GLY A 270 -3.22 -6.58 -10.51
N ASP A 271 -3.18 -7.34 -9.43
CA ASP A 271 -1.97 -7.69 -8.70
C ASP A 271 -1.61 -9.17 -8.93
N ALA A 272 -0.32 -9.48 -8.89
CA ALA A 272 0.24 -10.82 -8.96
C ALA A 272 0.92 -11.19 -7.64
N GLY A 273 0.82 -12.46 -7.26
CA GLY A 273 1.39 -12.93 -6.01
C GLY A 273 1.09 -14.40 -5.76
N TYR A 274 1.28 -14.84 -4.53
CA TYR A 274 1.04 -16.22 -4.11
C TYR A 274 0.50 -16.29 -2.68
N LYS A 275 0.01 -17.47 -2.30
CA LYS A 275 -0.21 -17.85 -0.90
C LYS A 275 0.86 -18.84 -0.47
N ASP A 276 1.39 -18.70 0.74
CA ASP A 276 2.26 -19.74 1.30
C ASP A 276 1.45 -20.87 1.94
N ASP A 277 2.16 -21.89 2.45
CA ASP A 277 1.54 -23.07 3.06
C ASP A 277 0.71 -22.74 4.32
N ASP A 278 1.02 -21.63 5.00
CA ASP A 278 0.26 -21.15 6.16
C ASP A 278 -0.94 -20.28 5.76
N GLY A 279 -1.14 -20.05 4.46
CA GLY A 279 -2.22 -19.23 3.91
C GLY A 279 -1.96 -17.73 3.89
N TYR A 280 -0.74 -17.29 4.21
CA TYR A 280 -0.34 -15.88 4.10
C TYR A 280 -0.23 -15.47 2.64
N LEU A 281 -0.71 -14.26 2.36
CA LEU A 281 -0.64 -13.66 1.03
C LEU A 281 0.69 -12.94 0.84
N TRP A 282 1.20 -12.98 -0.38
CA TRP A 282 2.40 -12.28 -0.80
C TRP A 282 2.09 -11.54 -2.09
N ILE A 283 2.03 -10.22 -2.01
CA ILE A 283 1.74 -9.34 -3.15
C ILE A 283 3.09 -8.96 -3.76
N MET A 284 3.34 -9.42 -4.97
CA MET A 284 4.69 -9.36 -5.53
C MET A 284 4.87 -8.26 -6.59
N SER A 285 3.81 -7.95 -7.35
CA SER A 285 3.83 -6.90 -8.38
C SER A 285 2.42 -6.61 -8.89
N ARG A 286 2.29 -5.54 -9.66
CA ARG A 286 1.15 -5.38 -10.58
C ARG A 286 1.27 -6.40 -11.72
N THR A 287 0.15 -6.84 -12.26
CA THR A 287 0.16 -7.77 -13.41
C THR A 287 0.68 -7.13 -14.68
N ASP A 288 0.57 -5.81 -14.81
CA ASP A 288 1.11 -4.98 -15.89
C ASP A 288 2.62 -4.70 -15.73
N ASP A 289 3.16 -4.81 -14.50
CA ASP A 289 4.59 -4.65 -14.21
C ASP A 289 5.39 -5.97 -14.25
N VAL A 290 4.73 -7.10 -14.50
CA VAL A 290 5.40 -8.41 -14.67
C VAL A 290 6.20 -8.41 -15.96
N ILE A 291 7.51 -8.71 -15.87
CA ILE A 291 8.39 -8.77 -17.02
C ILE A 291 8.39 -10.20 -17.58
N ASN A 292 8.06 -10.34 -18.88
CA ASN A 292 8.05 -11.63 -19.55
C ASN A 292 9.36 -11.85 -20.31
N VAL A 293 10.25 -12.65 -19.75
CA VAL A 293 11.55 -12.98 -20.34
C VAL A 293 11.55 -14.40 -20.88
N ALA A 294 11.51 -14.57 -22.17
CA ALA A 294 11.53 -15.89 -22.85
C ALA A 294 10.49 -16.88 -22.26
N GLY A 295 9.28 -16.40 -21.92
CA GLY A 295 8.22 -17.19 -21.32
C GLY A 295 8.26 -17.29 -19.79
N HIS A 296 9.28 -16.77 -19.11
CA HIS A 296 9.33 -16.68 -17.66
C HIS A 296 8.75 -15.35 -17.19
N ARG A 297 7.85 -15.41 -16.21
CA ARG A 297 7.26 -14.25 -15.56
C ARG A 297 8.12 -13.83 -14.36
N LEU A 298 8.70 -12.66 -14.44
CA LEU A 298 9.56 -12.11 -13.38
C LEU A 298 8.85 -10.95 -12.70
N SER A 299 8.83 -10.96 -11.38
CA SER A 299 8.30 -9.88 -10.56
C SER A 299 9.32 -8.74 -10.46
N THR A 300 8.93 -7.53 -10.82
CA THR A 300 9.74 -6.32 -10.61
C THR A 300 10.04 -6.14 -9.12
N GLY A 301 9.01 -6.30 -8.25
CA GLY A 301 9.15 -6.15 -6.81
C GLY A 301 10.14 -7.13 -6.17
N GLN A 302 10.20 -8.40 -6.61
CA GLN A 302 11.22 -9.33 -6.13
C GLN A 302 12.64 -8.89 -6.51
N MET A 303 12.81 -8.39 -7.74
CA MET A 303 14.10 -7.89 -8.19
C MET A 303 14.50 -6.62 -7.43
N GLU A 304 13.55 -5.71 -7.21
CA GLU A 304 13.77 -4.50 -6.42
C GLU A 304 14.15 -4.80 -4.97
N GLU A 305 13.54 -5.83 -4.35
CA GLU A 305 13.91 -6.29 -3.01
C GLU A 305 15.37 -6.76 -2.95
N VAL A 306 15.81 -7.54 -3.94
CA VAL A 306 17.20 -8.00 -4.03
C VAL A 306 18.17 -6.84 -4.21
N LEU A 307 17.78 -5.83 -5.01
CA LEU A 307 18.55 -4.60 -5.22
C LEU A 307 18.64 -3.77 -3.93
N ALA A 308 17.50 -3.51 -3.29
CA ALA A 308 17.41 -2.72 -2.06
C ALA A 308 18.22 -3.33 -0.90
N GLY A 309 18.36 -4.66 -0.86
CA GLY A 309 19.21 -5.36 0.10
C GLY A 309 20.72 -5.17 -0.09
N HIS A 310 21.18 -4.42 -1.09
CA HIS A 310 22.59 -4.11 -1.27
C HIS A 310 23.01 -2.93 -0.38
N ALA A 311 24.16 -3.05 0.28
CA ALA A 311 24.61 -2.07 1.27
C ALA A 311 24.73 -0.64 0.75
N ASP A 312 25.08 -0.48 -0.53
CA ASP A 312 25.36 0.82 -1.16
C ASP A 312 24.16 1.45 -1.89
N ILE A 313 23.03 0.74 -1.99
CA ILE A 313 21.83 1.22 -2.70
C ILE A 313 20.88 1.93 -1.74
N ALA A 314 20.49 3.16 -2.09
CA ALA A 314 19.49 3.93 -1.37
C ALA A 314 18.08 3.70 -1.91
N GLU A 315 17.94 3.71 -3.24
CA GLU A 315 16.66 3.52 -3.94
C GLU A 315 16.89 2.71 -5.22
N CYS A 316 15.88 1.97 -5.65
CA CYS A 316 15.92 1.22 -6.89
C CYS A 316 14.55 1.09 -7.53
N ALA A 317 14.53 0.83 -8.83
CA ALA A 317 13.37 0.45 -9.59
C ALA A 317 13.77 -0.56 -10.67
N VAL A 318 12.85 -1.46 -11.04
CA VAL A 318 13.05 -2.42 -12.12
C VAL A 318 11.93 -2.29 -13.13
N ILE A 319 12.31 -2.14 -14.40
CA ILE A 319 11.35 -2.04 -15.52
C ILE A 319 11.64 -3.09 -16.59
N GLY A 320 10.60 -3.50 -17.31
CA GLY A 320 10.74 -4.34 -18.51
C GLY A 320 11.09 -3.48 -19.72
N VAL A 321 12.20 -3.80 -20.39
CA VAL A 321 12.54 -3.19 -21.68
C VAL A 321 12.43 -4.21 -22.81
N ALA A 322 11.99 -3.76 -23.98
CA ALA A 322 11.82 -4.63 -25.14
C ALA A 322 13.17 -5.28 -25.54
N ASP A 323 13.13 -6.58 -25.81
CA ASP A 323 14.27 -7.35 -26.32
C ASP A 323 13.82 -8.19 -27.52
N PRO A 324 14.51 -8.10 -28.70
CA PRO A 324 14.08 -8.78 -29.93
C PRO A 324 14.08 -10.31 -29.83
N LEU A 325 14.90 -10.89 -28.94
CA LEU A 325 15.04 -12.34 -28.81
C LEU A 325 14.17 -12.92 -27.68
N LYS A 326 14.08 -12.20 -26.56
CA LYS A 326 13.45 -12.68 -25.33
C LYS A 326 12.09 -12.07 -25.05
N GLY A 327 11.61 -11.17 -25.90
CA GLY A 327 10.40 -10.38 -25.71
C GLY A 327 10.65 -9.17 -24.82
N GLN A 328 11.01 -9.40 -23.57
CA GLN A 328 11.43 -8.35 -22.63
C GLN A 328 12.71 -8.78 -21.90
N MET A 329 13.38 -7.77 -21.34
CA MET A 329 14.48 -7.95 -20.39
C MET A 329 14.35 -6.96 -19.23
N PRO A 330 14.72 -7.35 -18.00
CA PRO A 330 14.77 -6.43 -16.88
C PRO A 330 15.86 -5.37 -17.07
N LEU A 331 15.54 -4.13 -16.73
CA LEU A 331 16.48 -3.04 -16.55
C LEU A 331 16.34 -2.53 -15.11
N GLY A 332 17.40 -2.68 -14.32
CA GLY A 332 17.45 -2.12 -12.97
C GLY A 332 17.96 -0.67 -13.02
N LEU A 333 17.30 0.21 -12.29
CA LEU A 333 17.70 1.59 -12.05
C LEU A 333 18.05 1.68 -10.56
N ILE A 334 19.20 2.23 -10.21
CA ILE A 334 19.67 2.32 -8.82
C ILE A 334 20.17 3.72 -8.50
N VAL A 335 19.90 4.16 -7.26
CA VAL A 335 20.46 5.37 -6.66
C VAL A 335 21.35 4.92 -5.51
N LEU A 336 22.58 5.40 -5.49
CA LEU A 336 23.53 5.05 -4.44
C LEU A 336 23.31 5.90 -3.18
N LYS A 337 23.66 5.35 -2.01
CA LYS A 337 23.65 6.10 -0.75
C LYS A 337 24.67 7.23 -0.78
N SER A 338 24.40 8.30 -0.05
CA SER A 338 25.33 9.41 0.09
C SER A 338 26.67 8.93 0.70
N GLY A 339 27.78 9.36 0.12
CA GLY A 339 29.13 9.02 0.60
C GLY A 339 29.68 7.68 0.11
N VAL A 340 29.00 6.98 -0.77
CA VAL A 340 29.55 5.79 -1.44
C VAL A 340 30.63 6.25 -2.42
N ASP A 341 31.89 5.85 -2.14
CA ASP A 341 33.07 6.12 -2.96
C ASP A 341 33.66 4.78 -3.50
N ARG A 342 32.83 4.04 -4.23
CA ARG A 342 33.17 2.78 -4.88
C ARG A 342 32.94 2.87 -6.37
N ASP A 343 33.68 2.07 -7.14
CA ASP A 343 33.49 1.98 -8.59
C ASP A 343 32.07 1.45 -8.89
N GLU A 344 31.28 2.25 -9.61
CA GLU A 344 29.90 1.88 -10.01
C GLU A 344 29.85 0.55 -10.76
N SER A 345 30.89 0.23 -11.56
CA SER A 345 30.94 -1.01 -12.32
C SER A 345 31.11 -2.25 -11.42
N GLU A 346 31.71 -2.10 -10.24
CA GLU A 346 31.80 -3.17 -9.25
C GLU A 346 30.45 -3.38 -8.57
N ILE A 347 29.79 -2.31 -8.14
CA ILE A 347 28.44 -2.36 -7.54
C ILE A 347 27.46 -3.01 -8.52
N VAL A 348 27.48 -2.62 -9.79
CA VAL A 348 26.64 -3.21 -10.84
C VAL A 348 26.88 -4.72 -10.97
N LYS A 349 28.14 -5.18 -10.94
CA LYS A 349 28.47 -6.63 -11.01
C LYS A 349 27.93 -7.38 -9.78
N GLU A 350 28.10 -6.82 -8.59
CA GLU A 350 27.61 -7.40 -7.34
C GLU A 350 26.08 -7.53 -7.36
N VAL A 351 25.39 -6.48 -7.77
CA VAL A 351 23.94 -6.44 -7.87
C VAL A 351 23.40 -7.45 -8.89
N VAL A 352 23.99 -7.52 -10.09
CA VAL A 352 23.62 -8.51 -11.11
C VAL A 352 23.84 -9.93 -10.61
N GLN A 353 24.95 -10.16 -9.88
CA GLN A 353 25.21 -11.47 -9.31
C GLN A 353 24.20 -11.84 -8.23
N ARG A 354 23.83 -10.92 -7.34
CA ARG A 354 22.79 -11.14 -6.32
C ARG A 354 21.46 -11.55 -6.96
N VAL A 355 21.03 -10.85 -8.02
CA VAL A 355 19.79 -11.19 -8.75
C VAL A 355 19.88 -12.57 -9.38
N ARG A 356 21.01 -12.95 -9.93
CA ARG A 356 21.23 -14.31 -10.45
C ARG A 356 21.13 -15.39 -9.38
N ASP A 357 21.69 -15.14 -8.22
CA ASP A 357 21.77 -16.12 -7.13
C ASP A 357 20.42 -16.27 -6.40
N GLN A 358 19.66 -15.19 -6.26
CA GLN A 358 18.42 -15.18 -5.46
C GLN A 358 17.14 -15.37 -6.28
N ILE A 359 17.14 -14.93 -7.55
CA ILE A 359 15.96 -15.05 -8.43
C ILE A 359 16.21 -16.04 -9.58
N GLY A 360 17.44 -16.07 -10.09
CA GLY A 360 17.82 -17.00 -11.14
C GLY A 360 18.46 -16.33 -12.36
N PRO A 361 19.10 -17.12 -13.23
CA PRO A 361 19.88 -16.59 -14.37
C PRO A 361 19.00 -15.91 -15.44
N VAL A 362 17.72 -16.20 -15.49
CA VAL A 362 16.78 -15.59 -16.45
C VAL A 362 16.53 -14.13 -16.11
N ALA A 363 16.62 -13.76 -14.83
CA ALA A 363 16.44 -12.40 -14.31
C ALA A 363 17.68 -11.50 -14.48
N ALA A 364 18.79 -12.01 -15.07
CA ALA A 364 20.02 -11.24 -15.20
C ALA A 364 19.82 -10.04 -16.14
N PHE A 365 19.99 -8.86 -15.57
CA PHE A 365 19.78 -7.56 -16.22
C PHE A 365 20.59 -7.32 -17.49
N LYS A 366 20.00 -6.53 -18.42
CA LYS A 366 20.81 -5.61 -19.23
C LYS A 366 21.32 -4.53 -18.28
N MET A 367 22.63 -4.45 -18.08
CA MET A 367 23.36 -3.55 -17.21
C MET A 367 22.49 -2.46 -16.52
N PRO A 368 22.38 -2.46 -15.18
CA PRO A 368 21.71 -1.37 -14.48
C PRO A 368 22.39 -0.04 -14.83
N LYS A 369 21.58 1.01 -15.03
CA LYS A 369 22.10 2.37 -15.16
C LYS A 369 22.06 3.02 -13.79
N THR A 370 23.19 3.56 -13.35
CA THR A 370 23.25 4.43 -12.17
C THR A 370 22.77 5.82 -12.54
N TYR A 371 21.96 6.40 -11.68
CA TYR A 371 21.61 7.81 -11.70
C TYR A 371 22.11 8.43 -10.40
N ALA A 372 22.94 9.44 -10.53
CA ALA A 372 23.46 10.22 -9.40
C ALA A 372 22.39 11.22 -8.90
#